data_8ce7496f499f3ad888474e4699491387
#
_entry.id   8ce7496f499f3ad888474e4699491387
#
_cell.length_a   1.000
_cell.length_b   1.000
_cell.length_c   1.000
_cell.angle_alpha   90.00
_cell.angle_beta   90.00
_cell.angle_gamma   90.00
#
_symmetry.space_group_name_H-M   'P 1'
#
loop_
_entity.id
_entity.type
_entity.pdbx_description
1 polymer ?
#
loop_
_entity_poly.entity_id
_entity_poly.type
_entity_poly.pdbx_seq_one_letter_code
_entity_poly.pdbx_strand_id
1 'polypeptide(L)'
;VKPLPSVYGTGAELILIEKCLGREVPHGGLPAAAGAIVMNVTSVSSLGKYLATGMPVVSRVITVDGDACEKPQNLIVPVGTSYEDVLNTAGLKGGVTLGKVVAGGAMMGPAVRDLSYPTTKTTSGLIMLSEATAQPPQVNPCIRCGRCVEYCPMGLEPVEVNQAYAARDVQELGKLHVDYCFNCGSCTFVCPAKRPCTQMMGLAKAFYLSLIHIS
;
A
#
# COMPACT_ATOMS: atom_id res chain seq x y z
N VAL A 1 -17.18 17.60 -9.29
CA VAL A 1 -16.23 16.52 -9.59
C VAL A 1 -14.95 17.13 -10.13
N LYS A 2 -13.79 16.76 -9.58
CA LYS A 2 -12.47 17.21 -10.04
C LYS A 2 -11.71 16.00 -10.58
N PRO A 3 -11.47 15.89 -11.89
CA PRO A 3 -10.67 14.82 -12.45
C PRO A 3 -9.20 15.02 -12.06
N LEU A 4 -8.51 13.92 -11.73
CA LEU A 4 -7.09 13.90 -11.42
C LEU A 4 -6.38 12.93 -12.37
N PRO A 5 -5.07 13.15 -12.64
CA PRO A 5 -4.30 12.21 -13.45
C PRO A 5 -4.25 10.82 -12.80
N SER A 6 -4.37 9.77 -13.62
CA SER A 6 -4.24 8.38 -13.17
C SER A 6 -2.76 8.02 -13.02
N VAL A 7 -2.13 8.59 -11.99
CA VAL A 7 -0.73 8.34 -11.63
C VAL A 7 -0.68 7.71 -10.24
N TYR A 8 0.16 6.69 -10.08
CA TYR A 8 0.32 6.03 -8.78
C TYR A 8 0.78 7.04 -7.70
N GLY A 9 0.15 6.98 -6.53
CA GLY A 9 0.37 7.91 -5.42
C GLY A 9 -0.64 9.06 -5.37
N THR A 10 -1.29 9.43 -6.49
CA THR A 10 -2.31 10.51 -6.50
C THR A 10 -3.48 10.23 -5.55
N GLY A 11 -3.81 8.95 -5.32
CA GLY A 11 -4.88 8.55 -4.41
C GLY A 11 -4.52 8.61 -2.92
N ALA A 12 -3.30 8.96 -2.56
CA ALA A 12 -2.91 9.11 -1.16
C ALA A 12 -3.62 10.32 -0.53
N GLU A 13 -4.06 10.16 0.72
CA GLU A 13 -4.93 11.09 1.43
C GLU A 13 -4.43 12.54 1.39
N LEU A 14 -3.18 12.78 1.77
CA LEU A 14 -2.57 14.11 1.82
C LEU A 14 -2.44 14.73 0.42
N ILE A 15 -2.07 13.91 -0.57
CA ILE A 15 -1.93 14.34 -1.97
C ILE A 15 -3.29 14.69 -2.57
N LEU A 16 -4.34 13.93 -2.24
CA LEU A 16 -5.69 14.25 -2.67
C LEU A 16 -6.16 15.61 -2.14
N ILE A 17 -5.90 15.91 -0.86
CA ILE A 17 -6.28 17.18 -0.24
C ILE A 17 -5.57 18.33 -0.94
N GLU A 18 -4.26 18.23 -1.13
CA GLU A 18 -3.48 19.25 -1.83
C GLU A 18 -4.00 19.46 -3.26
N LYS A 19 -4.10 18.38 -4.04
CA LYS A 19 -4.53 18.48 -5.46
C LYS A 19 -5.98 18.90 -5.63
N CYS A 20 -6.87 18.50 -4.73
CA CYS A 20 -8.30 18.84 -4.84
C CYS A 20 -8.63 20.22 -4.28
N LEU A 21 -8.03 20.59 -3.14
CA LEU A 21 -8.39 21.76 -2.37
C LEU A 21 -7.33 22.87 -2.39
N GLY A 22 -6.10 22.56 -2.83
CA GLY A 22 -4.95 23.48 -2.73
C GLY A 22 -4.56 23.78 -1.28
N ARG A 23 -4.82 22.85 -0.36
CA ARG A 23 -4.53 22.98 1.06
C ARG A 23 -3.54 21.92 1.49
N GLU A 24 -2.64 22.27 2.41
CA GLU A 24 -1.73 21.35 3.03
C GLU A 24 -2.25 20.93 4.42
N VAL A 25 -2.09 19.65 4.74
CA VAL A 25 -2.36 19.16 6.10
C VAL A 25 -1.12 19.47 6.94
N PRO A 26 -1.27 20.13 8.11
CA PRO A 26 -0.15 20.42 8.99
C PRO A 26 0.62 19.15 9.38
N HIS A 27 1.92 19.28 9.63
CA HIS A 27 2.77 18.19 10.07
C HIS A 27 2.19 17.46 11.30
N GLY A 28 2.08 16.14 11.24
CA GLY A 28 1.44 15.33 12.28
C GLY A 28 -0.08 15.51 12.42
N GLY A 29 -0.69 16.37 11.59
CA GLY A 29 -2.12 16.63 11.60
C GLY A 29 -2.95 15.59 10.83
N LEU A 30 -4.26 15.67 11.01
CA LEU A 30 -5.25 14.89 10.28
C LEU A 30 -5.89 15.73 9.17
N PRO A 31 -6.49 15.12 8.14
CA PRO A 31 -7.24 15.81 7.09
C PRO A 31 -8.24 16.84 7.58
N ALA A 32 -8.87 16.60 8.73
CA ALA A 32 -9.79 17.53 9.37
C ALA A 32 -9.17 18.91 9.67
N ALA A 33 -7.86 18.98 9.96
CA ALA A 33 -7.15 20.24 10.17
C ALA A 33 -7.09 21.08 8.90
N ALA A 34 -7.16 20.47 7.73
CA ALA A 34 -7.28 21.14 6.43
C ALA A 34 -8.76 21.34 6.00
N GLY A 35 -9.73 21.02 6.88
CA GLY A 35 -11.16 21.10 6.58
C GLY A 35 -11.64 20.05 5.57
N ALA A 36 -11.02 18.87 5.58
CA ALA A 36 -11.32 17.79 4.64
C ALA A 36 -11.55 16.46 5.33
N ILE A 37 -12.34 15.59 4.69
CA ILE A 37 -12.48 14.19 5.03
C ILE A 37 -12.20 13.38 3.76
N VAL A 38 -11.26 12.43 3.85
CA VAL A 38 -10.95 11.52 2.75
C VAL A 38 -11.49 10.14 3.05
N MET A 39 -12.31 9.61 2.14
CA MET A 39 -12.91 8.30 2.29
C MET A 39 -12.76 7.50 0.99
N ASN A 40 -12.50 6.20 1.14
CA ASN A 40 -12.52 5.28 0.00
C ASN A 40 -13.95 5.19 -0.57
N VAL A 41 -14.08 5.18 -1.90
CA VAL A 41 -15.37 5.12 -2.61
C VAL A 41 -16.24 3.94 -2.17
N THR A 42 -15.64 2.78 -1.88
CA THR A 42 -16.38 1.60 -1.37
C THR A 42 -16.97 1.87 0.02
N SER A 43 -16.26 2.60 0.87
CA SER A 43 -16.76 3.00 2.20
C SER A 43 -17.94 3.96 2.07
N VAL A 44 -17.84 4.95 1.17
CA VAL A 44 -18.96 5.89 0.89
C VAL A 44 -20.17 5.15 0.33
N SER A 45 -19.97 4.22 -0.61
CA SER A 45 -21.04 3.40 -1.16
C SER A 45 -21.71 2.52 -0.09
N SER A 46 -20.91 1.93 0.80
CA SER A 46 -21.41 1.11 1.91
C SER A 46 -22.21 1.93 2.91
N LEU A 47 -21.75 3.15 3.22
CA LEU A 47 -22.49 4.08 4.07
C LEU A 47 -23.83 4.47 3.44
N GLY A 48 -23.85 4.80 2.15
CA GLY A 48 -25.11 5.10 1.43
C GLY A 48 -26.09 3.95 1.45
N LYS A 49 -25.64 2.71 1.26
CA LYS A 49 -26.47 1.51 1.37
C LYS A 49 -27.01 1.32 2.79
N TYR A 50 -26.17 1.50 3.80
CA TYR A 50 -26.60 1.41 5.20
C TYR A 50 -27.69 2.43 5.54
N LEU A 51 -27.54 3.69 5.13
CA LEU A 51 -28.54 4.73 5.37
C LEU A 51 -29.89 4.45 4.66
N ALA A 52 -29.83 3.79 3.50
CA ALA A 52 -31.03 3.46 2.73
C ALA A 52 -31.74 2.20 3.24
N THR A 53 -31.02 1.22 3.78
CA THR A 53 -31.56 -0.13 4.05
C THR A 53 -31.42 -0.58 5.49
N GLY A 54 -30.62 0.08 6.33
CA GLY A 54 -30.26 -0.37 7.68
C GLY A 54 -29.30 -1.58 7.68
N MET A 55 -28.93 -2.15 6.52
CA MET A 55 -28.10 -3.33 6.42
C MET A 55 -26.61 -2.99 6.62
N PRO A 56 -25.92 -3.55 7.61
CA PRO A 56 -24.50 -3.32 7.81
C PRO A 56 -23.65 -3.94 6.70
N VAL A 57 -22.34 -3.66 6.70
CA VAL A 57 -21.38 -4.24 5.74
C VAL A 57 -21.17 -5.71 6.06
N VAL A 58 -21.83 -6.60 5.34
CA VAL A 58 -21.75 -8.06 5.47
C VAL A 58 -21.04 -8.72 4.28
N SER A 59 -20.78 -7.97 3.22
CA SER A 59 -20.03 -8.43 2.04
C SER A 59 -19.17 -7.31 1.46
N ARG A 60 -18.13 -7.70 0.72
CA ARG A 60 -17.23 -6.77 0.01
C ARG A 60 -17.02 -7.22 -1.42
N VAL A 61 -16.76 -6.25 -2.30
CA VAL A 61 -16.17 -6.54 -3.59
C VAL A 61 -14.66 -6.71 -3.39
N ILE A 62 -14.13 -7.86 -3.80
CA ILE A 62 -12.72 -8.21 -3.73
C ILE A 62 -12.23 -8.49 -5.15
N THR A 63 -11.15 -7.82 -5.56
CA THR A 63 -10.48 -8.10 -6.83
C THR A 63 -9.53 -9.28 -6.64
N VAL A 64 -9.65 -10.31 -7.47
CA VAL A 64 -8.68 -11.40 -7.53
C VAL A 64 -7.97 -11.32 -8.86
N ASP A 65 -6.63 -11.26 -8.84
CA ASP A 65 -5.79 -11.08 -10.02
C ASP A 65 -4.40 -11.71 -9.79
N GLY A 66 -3.53 -11.60 -10.75
CA GLY A 66 -2.14 -12.05 -10.67
C GLY A 66 -1.77 -12.99 -11.82
N ASP A 67 -0.48 -13.20 -12.01
CA ASP A 67 0.04 -14.02 -13.10
C ASP A 67 -0.30 -15.52 -12.94
N ALA A 68 -0.56 -15.96 -11.69
CA ALA A 68 -1.02 -17.32 -11.40
C ALA A 68 -2.54 -17.48 -11.41
N CYS A 69 -3.33 -16.39 -11.48
CA CYS A 69 -4.79 -16.44 -11.47
C CYS A 69 -5.34 -16.87 -12.83
N GLU A 70 -6.22 -17.88 -12.86
CA GLU A 70 -6.83 -18.36 -14.13
C GLU A 70 -7.86 -17.37 -14.65
N LYS A 71 -8.75 -16.87 -13.77
CA LYS A 71 -9.87 -15.99 -14.11
C LYS A 71 -9.83 -14.71 -13.28
N PRO A 72 -9.02 -13.71 -13.68
CA PRO A 72 -9.01 -12.42 -13.00
C PRO A 72 -10.41 -11.79 -12.99
N GLN A 73 -10.89 -11.41 -11.80
CA GLN A 73 -12.27 -10.92 -11.65
C GLN A 73 -12.50 -10.18 -10.34
N ASN A 74 -13.64 -9.48 -10.29
CA ASN A 74 -14.17 -8.90 -9.06
C ASN A 74 -15.26 -9.81 -8.51
N LEU A 75 -15.12 -10.23 -7.25
CA LEU A 75 -16.07 -11.11 -6.56
C LEU A 75 -16.79 -10.35 -5.44
N ILE A 76 -18.09 -10.57 -5.29
CA ILE A 76 -18.82 -10.15 -4.09
C ILE A 76 -18.68 -11.27 -3.06
N VAL A 77 -17.93 -11.01 -2.00
CA VAL A 77 -17.54 -12.02 -1.00
C VAL A 77 -18.14 -11.66 0.35
N PRO A 78 -18.85 -12.57 1.04
CA PRO A 78 -19.26 -12.39 2.43
C PRO A 78 -18.02 -12.16 3.31
N VAL A 79 -18.13 -11.24 4.26
CA VAL A 79 -17.08 -11.04 5.28
C VAL A 79 -16.97 -12.30 6.13
N GLY A 80 -15.75 -12.80 6.32
CA GLY A 80 -15.47 -14.05 7.02
C GLY A 80 -15.16 -15.24 6.10
N THR A 81 -15.39 -15.12 4.78
CA THR A 81 -14.97 -16.16 3.80
C THR A 81 -13.44 -16.28 3.82
N SER A 82 -12.91 -17.51 3.80
CA SER A 82 -11.48 -17.74 3.78
C SER A 82 -10.85 -17.22 2.48
N TYR A 83 -9.57 -16.81 2.53
CA TYR A 83 -8.84 -16.47 1.31
C TYR A 83 -8.76 -17.66 0.35
N GLU A 84 -8.62 -18.87 0.89
CA GLU A 84 -8.61 -20.11 0.09
C GLU A 84 -9.87 -20.28 -0.78
N ASP A 85 -11.05 -20.10 -0.20
CA ASP A 85 -12.31 -20.19 -0.94
C ASP A 85 -12.44 -19.13 -2.02
N VAL A 86 -11.99 -17.90 -1.72
CA VAL A 86 -11.98 -16.81 -2.70
C VAL A 86 -11.03 -17.13 -3.87
N LEU A 87 -9.82 -17.63 -3.58
CA LEU A 87 -8.85 -17.99 -4.62
C LEU A 87 -9.30 -19.20 -5.45
N ASN A 88 -9.91 -20.20 -4.81
CA ASN A 88 -10.47 -21.37 -5.49
C ASN A 88 -11.56 -20.99 -6.49
N THR A 89 -12.36 -19.95 -6.19
CA THR A 89 -13.37 -19.42 -7.11
C THR A 89 -12.74 -18.79 -8.36
N ALA A 90 -11.60 -18.14 -8.24
CA ALA A 90 -10.88 -17.54 -9.36
C ALA A 90 -10.03 -18.57 -10.13
N GLY A 91 -9.64 -19.65 -9.46
CA GLY A 91 -8.85 -20.74 -10.02
C GLY A 91 -7.35 -20.41 -10.17
N LEU A 92 -6.55 -21.47 -10.13
CA LEU A 92 -5.12 -21.41 -10.42
C LEU A 92 -4.88 -21.86 -11.86
N LYS A 93 -4.07 -21.13 -12.63
CA LYS A 93 -3.71 -21.49 -14.00
C LYS A 93 -3.09 -22.88 -14.07
N GLY A 94 -3.51 -23.67 -15.07
CA GLY A 94 -2.96 -25.00 -15.27
C GLY A 94 -1.44 -24.97 -15.50
N GLY A 95 -0.72 -25.87 -14.80
CA GLY A 95 0.74 -25.96 -14.88
C GLY A 95 1.52 -24.86 -14.14
N VAL A 96 0.84 -23.99 -13.41
CA VAL A 96 1.49 -22.92 -12.60
C VAL A 96 1.46 -23.32 -11.13
N THR A 97 2.59 -23.19 -10.46
CA THR A 97 2.70 -23.32 -8.99
C THR A 97 2.48 -21.97 -8.35
N LEU A 98 1.57 -21.90 -7.37
CA LEU A 98 1.34 -20.69 -6.57
C LEU A 98 2.53 -20.47 -5.64
N GLY A 99 3.22 -19.34 -5.80
CA GLY A 99 4.39 -19.00 -5.00
C GLY A 99 4.07 -18.06 -3.85
N LYS A 100 3.11 -17.13 -4.06
CA LYS A 100 2.75 -16.13 -3.04
C LYS A 100 1.36 -15.57 -3.29
N VAL A 101 0.65 -15.27 -2.22
CA VAL A 101 -0.56 -14.45 -2.25
C VAL A 101 -0.29 -13.12 -1.53
N VAL A 102 -0.74 -12.02 -2.15
CA VAL A 102 -0.65 -10.68 -1.54
C VAL A 102 -2.06 -10.19 -1.26
N ALA A 103 -2.35 -9.80 -0.03
CA ALA A 103 -3.62 -9.21 0.37
C ALA A 103 -3.59 -7.69 0.21
N GLY A 104 -4.42 -7.14 -0.68
CA GLY A 104 -4.45 -5.71 -1.03
C GLY A 104 -3.79 -5.43 -2.36
N GLY A 105 -3.18 -4.24 -2.50
CA GLY A 105 -2.50 -3.82 -3.73
C GLY A 105 -1.12 -4.45 -3.91
N ALA A 106 -0.70 -4.68 -5.16
CA ALA A 106 0.57 -5.33 -5.48
C ALA A 106 1.82 -4.64 -4.88
N MET A 107 1.76 -3.33 -4.64
CA MET A 107 2.90 -2.56 -4.14
C MET A 107 2.91 -2.38 -2.62
N MET A 108 1.75 -2.42 -1.96
CA MET A 108 1.60 -2.13 -0.53
C MET A 108 1.06 -3.31 0.27
N GLY A 109 0.46 -4.29 -0.38
CA GLY A 109 -0.17 -5.43 0.28
C GLY A 109 0.84 -6.34 0.98
N PRO A 110 0.53 -6.83 2.18
CA PRO A 110 1.34 -7.84 2.85
C PRO A 110 1.19 -9.21 2.17
N ALA A 111 2.24 -10.00 2.22
CA ALA A 111 2.17 -11.41 1.83
C ALA A 111 1.34 -12.20 2.85
N VAL A 112 0.44 -13.01 2.35
CA VAL A 112 -0.41 -13.89 3.16
C VAL A 112 0.39 -15.13 3.55
N ARG A 113 0.40 -15.47 4.84
CA ARG A 113 1.08 -16.66 5.36
C ARG A 113 0.19 -17.89 5.41
N ASP A 114 -1.09 -17.66 5.64
CA ASP A 114 -2.09 -18.71 5.84
C ASP A 114 -3.37 -18.35 5.08
N LEU A 115 -3.77 -19.19 4.14
CA LEU A 115 -4.94 -18.97 3.31
C LEU A 115 -6.26 -19.22 4.04
N SER A 116 -6.23 -19.81 5.23
CA SER A 116 -7.41 -19.95 6.11
C SER A 116 -7.87 -18.61 6.72
N TYR A 117 -7.06 -17.54 6.61
CA TYR A 117 -7.45 -16.23 7.13
C TYR A 117 -8.73 -15.73 6.46
N PRO A 118 -9.65 -15.18 7.26
CA PRO A 118 -10.93 -14.69 6.76
C PRO A 118 -10.78 -13.34 6.04
N THR A 119 -11.62 -13.13 5.06
CA THR A 119 -11.84 -11.80 4.48
C THR A 119 -12.45 -10.87 5.52
N THR A 120 -12.00 -9.62 5.52
CA THR A 120 -12.45 -8.59 6.45
C THR A 120 -13.16 -7.45 5.73
N LYS A 121 -13.73 -6.51 6.47
CA LYS A 121 -14.31 -5.29 5.90
C LYS A 121 -13.30 -4.40 5.17
N THR A 122 -12.01 -4.62 5.36
CA THR A 122 -10.91 -3.87 4.71
C THR A 122 -10.24 -4.63 3.58
N THR A 123 -10.52 -5.93 3.41
CA THR A 123 -9.97 -6.73 2.30
C THR A 123 -10.48 -6.19 0.97
N SER A 124 -9.57 -5.73 0.12
CA SER A 124 -9.89 -5.09 -1.18
C SER A 124 -9.46 -5.93 -2.38
N GLY A 125 -8.46 -6.79 -2.22
CA GLY A 125 -7.95 -7.62 -3.30
C GLY A 125 -7.04 -8.74 -2.81
N LEU A 126 -6.89 -9.77 -3.64
CA LEU A 126 -5.96 -10.88 -3.47
C LEU A 126 -5.20 -11.06 -4.78
N ILE A 127 -3.88 -11.02 -4.72
CA ILE A 127 -3.03 -11.17 -5.91
C ILE A 127 -2.28 -12.49 -5.82
N MET A 128 -2.51 -13.35 -6.81
CA MET A 128 -1.90 -14.67 -6.95
C MET A 128 -0.61 -14.55 -7.77
N LEU A 129 0.54 -14.72 -7.15
CA LEU A 129 1.83 -14.70 -7.83
C LEU A 129 2.36 -16.11 -8.03
N SER A 130 2.80 -16.42 -9.24
CA SER A 130 3.49 -17.67 -9.52
C SER A 130 4.79 -17.79 -8.74
N GLU A 131 5.30 -18.99 -8.57
CA GLU A 131 6.60 -19.22 -7.90
C GLU A 131 7.72 -18.41 -8.56
N ALA A 132 7.73 -18.32 -9.89
CA ALA A 132 8.71 -17.54 -10.64
C ALA A 132 8.66 -16.04 -10.32
N THR A 133 7.46 -15.46 -10.24
CA THR A 133 7.26 -14.03 -9.94
C THR A 133 7.42 -13.72 -8.45
N ALA A 134 7.15 -14.70 -7.59
CA ALA A 134 7.24 -14.56 -6.14
C ALA A 134 8.68 -14.53 -5.60
N GLN A 135 9.66 -14.94 -6.42
CA GLN A 135 11.07 -14.95 -6.03
C GLN A 135 11.59 -13.51 -5.82
N PRO A 136 12.28 -13.24 -4.70
CA PRO A 136 12.89 -11.94 -4.50
C PRO A 136 14.00 -11.72 -5.54
N PRO A 137 14.07 -10.54 -6.17
CA PRO A 137 15.13 -10.25 -7.12
C PRO A 137 16.48 -10.12 -6.41
N GLN A 138 17.56 -10.37 -7.15
CA GLN A 138 18.91 -10.11 -6.66
C GLN A 138 19.10 -8.62 -6.39
N VAL A 139 19.49 -8.29 -5.16
CA VAL A 139 19.77 -6.91 -4.74
C VAL A 139 21.20 -6.52 -5.14
N ASN A 140 21.35 -5.37 -5.77
CA ASN A 140 22.64 -4.83 -6.18
C ASN A 140 22.98 -3.53 -5.40
N PRO A 141 24.25 -3.12 -5.37
CA PRO A 141 24.65 -1.83 -4.80
C PRO A 141 23.91 -0.66 -5.44
N CYS A 142 23.66 0.39 -4.65
CA CYS A 142 23.01 1.59 -5.13
C CYS A 142 23.90 2.32 -6.14
N ILE A 143 23.35 2.61 -7.34
CA ILE A 143 24.05 3.37 -8.38
C ILE A 143 23.76 4.88 -8.34
N ARG A 144 23.08 5.37 -7.30
CA ARG A 144 22.71 6.78 -7.08
C ARG A 144 22.01 7.46 -8.26
N CYS A 145 21.12 6.75 -8.96
CA CYS A 145 20.43 7.26 -10.15
C CYS A 145 19.30 8.28 -9.87
N GLY A 146 18.93 8.52 -8.63
CA GLY A 146 17.90 9.49 -8.21
C GLY A 146 16.43 9.06 -8.42
N ARG A 147 16.13 7.96 -9.14
CA ARG A 147 14.77 7.57 -9.46
C ARG A 147 13.85 7.43 -8.24
N CYS A 148 14.36 6.92 -7.12
CA CYS A 148 13.57 6.78 -5.89
C CYS A 148 13.13 8.12 -5.28
N VAL A 149 13.88 9.19 -5.52
CA VAL A 149 13.53 10.58 -5.14
C VAL A 149 12.51 11.13 -6.13
N GLU A 150 12.80 11.03 -7.44
CA GLU A 150 11.93 11.52 -8.52
C GLU A 150 10.50 10.96 -8.44
N TYR A 151 10.38 9.66 -8.15
CA TYR A 151 9.09 8.98 -8.08
C TYR A 151 8.48 8.95 -6.66
N CYS A 152 9.08 9.63 -5.70
CA CYS A 152 8.50 9.73 -4.36
C CYS A 152 7.35 10.73 -4.36
N PRO A 153 6.09 10.30 -4.10
CA PRO A 153 4.95 11.22 -4.13
C PRO A 153 4.97 12.25 -2.99
N MET A 154 5.82 12.02 -1.97
CA MET A 154 6.02 12.95 -0.83
C MET A 154 7.33 13.74 -0.94
N GLY A 155 8.07 13.64 -2.05
CA GLY A 155 9.33 14.34 -2.21
C GLY A 155 10.46 13.91 -1.27
N LEU A 156 10.37 12.72 -0.67
CA LEU A 156 11.38 12.22 0.27
C LEU A 156 12.63 11.71 -0.45
N GLU A 157 13.73 11.61 0.29
CA GLU A 157 15.03 11.13 -0.16
C GLU A 157 15.35 9.72 0.38
N PRO A 158 14.82 8.64 -0.22
CA PRO A 158 14.94 7.28 0.34
C PRO A 158 16.39 6.81 0.54
N VAL A 159 17.33 7.27 -0.27
CA VAL A 159 18.75 6.89 -0.13
C VAL A 159 19.34 7.50 1.13
N GLU A 160 19.13 8.79 1.35
CA GLU A 160 19.65 9.51 2.52
C GLU A 160 18.97 9.01 3.81
N VAL A 161 17.66 8.80 3.79
CA VAL A 161 16.93 8.18 4.91
C VAL A 161 17.50 6.81 5.26
N ASN A 162 17.82 5.98 4.25
CA ASN A 162 18.41 4.66 4.50
C ASN A 162 19.82 4.76 5.10
N GLN A 163 20.62 5.77 4.72
CA GLN A 163 21.95 6.02 5.29
C GLN A 163 21.84 6.50 6.75
N ALA A 164 20.96 7.48 7.01
CA ALA A 164 20.69 7.97 8.36
C ALA A 164 20.18 6.85 9.28
N TYR A 165 19.29 5.99 8.77
CA TYR A 165 18.82 4.83 9.53
C TYR A 165 19.94 3.82 9.84
N ALA A 166 20.82 3.55 8.87
CA ALA A 166 21.98 2.66 9.08
C ALA A 166 22.94 3.23 10.14
N ALA A 167 23.12 4.55 10.15
CA ALA A 167 23.92 5.27 11.16
C ALA A 167 23.19 5.46 12.51
N ARG A 168 21.88 5.10 12.60
CA ARG A 168 21.04 5.36 13.77
C ARG A 168 20.93 6.85 14.13
N ASP A 169 21.06 7.71 13.16
CA ASP A 169 20.97 9.16 13.33
C ASP A 169 19.51 9.63 13.34
N VAL A 170 18.94 9.75 14.55
CA VAL A 170 17.56 10.15 14.77
C VAL A 170 17.31 11.60 14.35
N GLN A 171 18.30 12.48 14.56
CA GLN A 171 18.18 13.89 14.22
C GLN A 171 18.11 14.06 12.70
N GLU A 172 18.95 13.35 11.98
CA GLU A 172 18.95 13.39 10.51
C GLU A 172 17.67 12.76 9.92
N LEU A 173 17.18 11.66 10.50
CA LEU A 173 15.87 11.10 10.13
C LEU A 173 14.73 12.10 10.26
N GLY A 174 14.74 12.92 11.33
CA GLY A 174 13.77 13.99 11.53
C GLY A 174 13.89 15.10 10.47
N LYS A 175 15.10 15.55 10.13
CA LYS A 175 15.32 16.54 9.08
C LYS A 175 14.89 16.04 7.70
N LEU A 176 15.07 14.75 7.44
CA LEU A 176 14.65 14.09 6.21
C LEU A 176 13.15 13.75 6.17
N HIS A 177 12.40 14.15 7.19
CA HIS A 177 10.95 13.97 7.30
C HIS A 177 10.48 12.54 7.02
N VAL A 178 11.19 11.55 7.59
CA VAL A 178 10.90 10.13 7.36
C VAL A 178 9.47 9.74 7.77
N ASP A 179 8.88 10.45 8.69
CA ASP A 179 7.52 10.26 9.20
C ASP A 179 6.43 10.55 8.17
N TYR A 180 6.69 11.34 7.15
CA TYR A 180 5.78 11.52 6.00
C TYR A 180 5.70 10.30 5.07
N CYS A 181 6.60 9.33 5.19
CA CYS A 181 6.54 8.13 4.37
C CYS A 181 5.29 7.30 4.69
N PHE A 182 4.45 7.04 3.68
CA PHE A 182 3.30 6.14 3.80
C PHE A 182 3.51 4.77 3.13
N ASN A 183 4.77 4.38 2.89
CA ASN A 183 5.18 3.07 2.39
C ASN A 183 4.51 2.66 1.06
N CYS A 184 4.33 3.60 0.14
CA CYS A 184 3.62 3.37 -1.13
C CYS A 184 4.27 2.36 -2.08
N GLY A 185 5.54 2.02 -1.90
CA GLY A 185 6.25 1.06 -2.74
C GLY A 185 6.99 1.66 -3.94
N SER A 186 6.71 2.90 -4.34
CA SER A 186 7.28 3.52 -5.54
C SER A 186 8.80 3.45 -5.61
N CYS A 187 9.50 3.78 -4.52
CA CYS A 187 10.95 3.80 -4.48
C CYS A 187 11.61 2.41 -4.69
N THR A 188 10.95 1.34 -4.24
CA THR A 188 11.39 -0.05 -4.52
C THR A 188 11.08 -0.41 -5.98
N PHE A 189 9.88 -0.09 -6.45
CA PHE A 189 9.43 -0.43 -7.80
C PHE A 189 10.33 0.15 -8.89
N VAL A 190 10.67 1.44 -8.78
CA VAL A 190 11.50 2.13 -9.80
C VAL A 190 12.99 1.86 -9.67
N CYS A 191 13.44 1.15 -8.62
CA CYS A 191 14.86 0.94 -8.35
C CYS A 191 15.48 -0.05 -9.33
N PRO A 192 16.42 0.37 -10.21
CA PRO A 192 17.08 -0.53 -11.15
C PRO A 192 18.01 -1.53 -10.44
N ALA A 193 18.54 -1.18 -9.27
CA ALA A 193 19.36 -2.05 -8.43
C ALA A 193 18.53 -3.01 -7.54
N LYS A 194 17.18 -3.02 -7.70
CA LYS A 194 16.26 -3.91 -6.98
C LYS A 194 16.38 -3.84 -5.45
N ARG A 195 16.71 -2.66 -4.93
CA ARG A 195 16.85 -2.46 -3.48
C ARG A 195 15.49 -2.41 -2.80
N PRO A 196 15.35 -2.98 -1.59
CA PRO A 196 14.12 -2.97 -0.81
C PRO A 196 13.91 -1.60 -0.11
N CYS A 197 13.90 -0.51 -0.90
CA CYS A 197 13.86 0.86 -0.37
C CYS A 197 12.64 1.10 0.52
N THR A 198 11.46 0.62 0.13
CA THR A 198 10.22 0.80 0.90
C THR A 198 10.30 0.15 2.27
N GLN A 199 10.84 -1.07 2.36
CA GLN A 199 11.00 -1.77 3.62
C GLN A 199 11.97 -1.01 4.53
N MET A 200 13.07 -0.50 3.99
CA MET A 200 14.03 0.32 4.73
C MET A 200 13.40 1.63 5.20
N MET A 201 12.60 2.30 4.36
CA MET A 201 11.83 3.49 4.75
C MET A 201 10.87 3.21 5.90
N GLY A 202 10.16 2.06 5.85
CA GLY A 202 9.26 1.64 6.91
C GLY A 202 9.97 1.37 8.24
N LEU A 203 11.13 0.71 8.20
CA LEU A 203 11.97 0.47 9.38
C LEU A 203 12.53 1.77 9.95
N ALA A 204 13.01 2.67 9.09
CA ALA A 204 13.51 3.98 9.48
C ALA A 204 12.44 4.84 10.17
N LYS A 205 11.22 4.87 9.58
CA LYS A 205 10.07 5.55 10.18
C LYS A 205 9.69 4.95 11.53
N ALA A 206 9.57 3.63 11.64
CA ALA A 206 9.23 2.95 12.89
C ALA A 206 10.29 3.23 13.98
N PHE A 207 11.57 3.19 13.62
CA PHE A 207 12.68 3.53 14.51
C PHE A 207 12.59 4.98 14.98
N TYR A 208 12.42 5.94 14.08
CA TYR A 208 12.27 7.36 14.41
C TYR A 208 11.10 7.58 15.35
N LEU A 209 9.91 7.09 15.02
CA LEU A 209 8.71 7.26 15.84
C LEU A 209 8.83 6.61 17.22
N SER A 210 9.53 5.48 17.35
CA SER A 210 9.74 4.83 18.65
C SER A 210 10.56 5.67 19.63
N LEU A 211 11.40 6.56 19.12
CA LEU A 211 12.26 7.39 19.94
C LEU A 211 11.68 8.77 20.28
N ILE A 212 10.92 9.37 19.37
CA ILE A 212 10.28 10.67 19.62
C ILE A 212 9.07 10.59 20.56
N HIS A 213 8.48 9.40 20.75
CA HIS A 213 7.39 9.19 21.71
C HIS A 213 7.86 8.86 23.14
N ILE A 214 9.17 8.70 23.34
CA ILE A 214 9.77 8.37 24.66
C ILE A 214 10.28 9.63 25.37
N SER A 215 10.34 10.76 24.68
CA SER A 215 10.85 12.05 25.19
C SER A 215 9.74 12.96 25.71
#